data_adbe4a80b49520ee5436ec410923dfd5
#
_entry.id   adbe4a80b49520ee5436ec410923dfd5
#
_cell.length_a   1.000
_cell.length_b   1.000
_cell.length_c   1.000
_cell.angle_alpha   90.00
_cell.angle_beta   90.00
_cell.angle_gamma   90.00
#
_symmetry.space_group_name_H-M   'P 1'
#
loop_
_entity.id
_entity.type
_entity.pdbx_description
1 polymer ?
#
loop_
_entity_poly.entity_id
_entity_poly.type
_entity_poly.pdbx_seq_one_letter_code
_entity_poly.pdbx_strand_id
1 'polypeptide(L)'
;MNYLEIEKVVGREILDSRGNPTVEAEITLVDGTVARGTAPSGASTGEFEALELRDGDKERYLGKGVKKAVENINTKISEAIIGLDASDTYAVDKAMIDADGTADKSNFGANAILAVSIAAARAAATSLEVPLYRFLGGVSGNRLPVPMMNIVNGGCHALSSGLDVQEFMIMPVGAPSFKECLRWCAEVF
;
A
#
# COMPACT_ATOMS: atom_id res chain seq x y z
N MET A 1 8.36 -28.94 5.30
CA MET A 1 7.38 -28.01 5.89
C MET A 1 7.76 -26.62 5.35
N ASN A 2 6.86 -25.95 4.67
CA ASN A 2 7.14 -24.59 4.16
C ASN A 2 6.81 -23.58 5.29
N TYR A 3 7.83 -23.02 5.93
CA TYR A 3 7.66 -22.10 7.05
C TYR A 3 7.07 -20.74 6.65
N LEU A 4 7.14 -20.39 5.35
CA LEU A 4 6.66 -19.15 4.78
C LEU A 4 5.21 -19.25 4.24
N GLU A 5 4.58 -20.40 4.44
CA GLU A 5 3.19 -20.61 4.03
C GLU A 5 2.24 -19.72 4.82
N ILE A 6 1.30 -19.09 4.13
CA ILE A 6 0.26 -18.24 4.73
C ILE A 6 -0.76 -19.13 5.44
N GLU A 7 -0.84 -19.02 6.76
CA GLU A 7 -1.78 -19.75 7.60
C GLU A 7 -3.08 -18.98 7.83
N LYS A 8 -2.97 -17.64 7.99
CA LYS A 8 -4.12 -16.82 8.36
C LYS A 8 -4.02 -15.41 7.77
N VAL A 9 -5.16 -14.87 7.37
CA VAL A 9 -5.32 -13.49 6.88
C VAL A 9 -6.45 -12.82 7.65
N VAL A 10 -6.22 -11.60 8.16
CA VAL A 10 -7.23 -10.82 8.89
C VAL A 10 -7.24 -9.39 8.38
N GLY A 11 -8.37 -8.94 7.86
CA GLY A 11 -8.61 -7.54 7.49
C GLY A 11 -9.23 -6.73 8.62
N ARG A 12 -8.85 -5.46 8.72
CA ARG A 12 -9.43 -4.49 9.67
C ARG A 12 -9.65 -3.15 9.01
N GLU A 13 -10.68 -2.44 9.44
CA GLU A 13 -10.82 -1.02 9.16
C GLU A 13 -10.06 -0.25 10.25
N ILE A 14 -9.15 0.62 9.83
CA ILE A 14 -8.41 1.53 10.71
C ILE A 14 -8.59 2.98 10.23
N LEU A 15 -8.06 3.95 10.93
CA LEU A 15 -8.11 5.36 10.54
C LEU A 15 -6.76 5.84 10.05
N ASP A 16 -6.76 6.62 8.97
CA ASP A 16 -5.58 7.34 8.49
C ASP A 16 -5.26 8.58 9.34
N SER A 17 -4.19 9.31 9.01
CA SER A 17 -3.77 10.54 9.72
C SER A 17 -4.77 11.68 9.61
N ARG A 18 -5.74 11.61 8.69
CA ARG A 18 -6.82 12.58 8.49
C ARG A 18 -8.13 12.14 9.15
N GLY A 19 -8.15 10.98 9.84
CA GLY A 19 -9.34 10.40 10.44
C GLY A 19 -10.30 9.73 9.44
N ASN A 20 -9.86 9.44 8.22
CA ASN A 20 -10.65 8.68 7.27
C ASN A 20 -10.38 7.18 7.41
N PRO A 21 -11.41 6.32 7.23
CA PRO A 21 -11.21 4.88 7.19
C PRO A 21 -10.24 4.43 6.10
N THR A 22 -9.37 3.50 6.44
CA THR A 22 -8.51 2.79 5.49
C THR A 22 -8.39 1.32 5.88
N VAL A 23 -7.78 0.52 4.99
CA VAL A 23 -7.69 -0.94 5.14
C VAL A 23 -6.33 -1.32 5.72
N GLU A 24 -6.35 -2.17 6.75
CA GLU A 24 -5.20 -2.91 7.22
C GLU A 24 -5.43 -4.41 7.03
N ALA A 25 -4.44 -5.12 6.51
CA ALA A 25 -4.39 -6.58 6.51
C ALA A 25 -3.28 -7.07 7.44
N GLU A 26 -3.53 -8.16 8.13
CA GLU A 26 -2.56 -8.89 8.95
C GLU A 26 -2.44 -10.31 8.42
N ILE A 27 -1.21 -10.76 8.18
CA ILE A 27 -0.89 -12.12 7.75
C ILE A 27 -0.12 -12.82 8.86
N THR A 28 -0.53 -14.07 9.15
CA THR A 28 0.21 -15.00 9.99
C THR A 28 0.75 -16.12 9.12
N LEU A 29 2.03 -16.44 9.27
CA LEU A 29 2.69 -17.58 8.61
C LEU A 29 2.69 -18.81 9.51
N VAL A 30 2.91 -19.99 8.93
CA VAL A 30 2.97 -21.27 9.65
C VAL A 30 4.07 -21.30 10.74
N ASP A 31 5.13 -20.51 10.60
CA ASP A 31 6.17 -20.36 11.63
C ASP A 31 5.76 -19.46 12.80
N GLY A 32 4.54 -18.90 12.77
CA GLY A 32 4.02 -17.96 13.77
C GLY A 32 4.39 -16.49 13.51
N THR A 33 5.15 -16.19 12.46
CA THR A 33 5.45 -14.79 12.09
C THR A 33 4.17 -14.05 11.71
N VAL A 34 4.02 -12.84 12.27
CA VAL A 34 2.87 -11.95 12.00
C VAL A 34 3.36 -10.63 11.43
N ALA A 35 2.76 -10.18 10.34
CA ALA A 35 3.03 -8.85 9.78
C ALA A 35 1.77 -8.18 9.26
N ARG A 36 1.83 -6.84 9.14
CA ARG A 36 0.71 -5.99 8.71
C ARG A 36 1.06 -5.16 7.50
N GLY A 37 0.06 -4.95 6.64
CA GLY A 37 0.10 -4.03 5.53
C GLY A 37 -1.11 -3.10 5.57
N THR A 38 -0.90 -1.84 5.24
CA THR A 38 -1.97 -0.83 5.17
C THR A 38 -2.00 -0.21 3.78
N ALA A 39 -3.18 0.12 3.29
CA ALA A 39 -3.37 0.76 2.00
C ALA A 39 -3.96 2.17 2.19
N PRO A 40 -3.13 3.18 2.44
CA PRO A 40 -3.63 4.55 2.62
C PRO A 40 -4.20 5.10 1.31
N SER A 41 -5.21 5.95 1.43
CA SER A 41 -5.86 6.61 0.30
C SER A 41 -5.09 7.84 -0.15
N GLY A 42 -5.01 8.05 -1.46
CA GLY A 42 -4.51 9.28 -2.07
C GLY A 42 -5.49 10.45 -1.92
N ALA A 43 -5.05 11.64 -2.32
CA ALA A 43 -5.88 12.85 -2.36
C ALA A 43 -6.62 13.00 -3.70
N SER A 44 -6.11 12.43 -4.78
CA SER A 44 -6.67 12.45 -6.14
C SER A 44 -6.61 11.06 -6.75
N THR A 45 -7.44 10.82 -7.76
CA THR A 45 -7.48 9.56 -8.52
C THR A 45 -7.25 9.82 -9.99
N GLY A 46 -6.50 8.92 -10.65
CA GLY A 46 -6.31 8.94 -12.11
C GLY A 46 -7.40 8.13 -12.83
N GLU A 47 -7.62 8.44 -14.09
CA GLU A 47 -8.63 7.76 -14.94
C GLU A 47 -8.37 6.25 -15.07
N PHE A 48 -7.10 5.84 -15.08
CA PHE A 48 -6.67 4.45 -15.25
C PHE A 48 -6.24 3.79 -13.94
N GLU A 49 -6.49 4.43 -12.81
CA GLU A 49 -6.17 3.90 -11.49
C GLU A 49 -7.13 2.78 -11.11
N ALA A 50 -6.61 1.73 -10.46
CA ALA A 50 -7.46 0.66 -9.96
C ALA A 50 -8.39 1.17 -8.86
N LEU A 51 -9.58 0.57 -8.76
CA LEU A 51 -10.65 1.06 -7.90
C LEU A 51 -10.33 0.89 -6.41
N GLU A 52 -10.30 1.99 -5.68
CA GLU A 52 -10.38 1.98 -4.23
C GLU A 52 -11.82 1.70 -3.78
N LEU A 53 -12.07 0.53 -3.20
CA LEU A 53 -13.42 0.13 -2.80
C LEU A 53 -13.85 0.85 -1.52
N ARG A 54 -14.89 1.67 -1.63
CA ARG A 54 -15.55 2.37 -0.53
C ARG A 54 -16.98 1.88 -0.36
N ASP A 55 -17.51 1.92 0.87
CA ASP A 55 -18.85 1.42 1.16
C ASP A 55 -19.96 2.26 0.51
N GLY A 56 -19.76 3.57 0.38
CA GLY A 56 -20.72 4.52 -0.16
C GLY A 56 -21.88 4.86 0.80
N ASP A 57 -21.88 4.30 2.01
CA ASP A 57 -22.88 4.57 3.04
C ASP A 57 -22.64 5.95 3.68
N LYS A 58 -23.47 6.93 3.34
CA LYS A 58 -23.32 8.31 3.81
C LYS A 58 -23.55 8.48 5.31
N GLU A 59 -24.27 7.57 5.95
CA GLU A 59 -24.50 7.58 7.39
C GLU A 59 -23.26 7.17 8.19
N ARG A 60 -22.25 6.63 7.48
CA ARG A 60 -21.01 6.17 8.09
C ARG A 60 -19.80 6.77 7.37
N TYR A 61 -19.00 7.58 8.08
CA TYR A 61 -17.82 8.28 7.53
C TYR A 61 -18.08 9.01 6.21
N LEU A 62 -19.28 9.53 6.02
CA LEU A 62 -19.70 10.25 4.81
C LEU A 62 -19.51 9.45 3.50
N GLY A 63 -19.68 8.12 3.58
CA GLY A 63 -19.52 7.20 2.47
C GLY A 63 -18.10 6.61 2.32
N LYS A 64 -17.14 7.04 3.15
CA LYS A 64 -15.72 6.64 3.05
C LYS A 64 -15.39 5.32 3.79
N GLY A 65 -16.37 4.64 4.38
CA GLY A 65 -16.16 3.35 5.05
C GLY A 65 -15.54 2.31 4.11
N VAL A 66 -14.84 1.31 4.67
CA VAL A 66 -14.14 0.25 3.92
C VAL A 66 -14.52 -1.16 4.39
N LYS A 67 -15.70 -1.32 4.99
CA LYS A 67 -16.16 -2.63 5.50
C LYS A 67 -16.24 -3.69 4.39
N LYS A 68 -16.69 -3.33 3.18
CA LYS A 68 -16.74 -4.26 2.04
C LYS A 68 -15.36 -4.77 1.65
N ALA A 69 -14.36 -3.88 1.60
CA ALA A 69 -12.98 -4.25 1.33
C ALA A 69 -12.41 -5.16 2.43
N VAL A 70 -12.70 -4.84 3.70
CA VAL A 70 -12.32 -5.66 4.86
C VAL A 70 -12.99 -7.05 4.82
N GLU A 71 -14.26 -7.13 4.46
CA GLU A 71 -14.97 -8.40 4.28
C GLU A 71 -14.35 -9.25 3.17
N ASN A 72 -14.00 -8.63 2.04
CA ASN A 72 -13.30 -9.32 0.96
C ASN A 72 -11.94 -9.89 1.41
N ILE A 73 -11.19 -9.18 2.26
CA ILE A 73 -9.94 -9.71 2.85
C ILE A 73 -10.23 -10.93 3.72
N ASN A 74 -11.23 -10.84 4.60
CA ASN A 74 -11.55 -11.88 5.57
C ASN A 74 -12.20 -13.13 4.95
N THR A 75 -12.64 -13.05 3.69
CA THR A 75 -13.32 -14.14 2.99
C THR A 75 -12.57 -14.51 1.71
N LYS A 76 -12.92 -13.91 0.59
CA LYS A 76 -12.46 -14.28 -0.76
C LYS A 76 -10.96 -14.20 -0.96
N ILE A 77 -10.32 -13.12 -0.47
CA ILE A 77 -8.86 -12.98 -0.58
C ILE A 77 -8.17 -14.02 0.31
N SER A 78 -8.64 -14.20 1.54
CA SER A 78 -8.13 -15.22 2.45
C SER A 78 -8.21 -16.61 1.82
N GLU A 79 -9.35 -16.99 1.25
CA GLU A 79 -9.54 -18.26 0.55
C GLU A 79 -8.58 -18.44 -0.64
N ALA A 80 -8.26 -17.37 -1.35
CA ALA A 80 -7.41 -17.42 -2.53
C ALA A 80 -5.91 -17.61 -2.21
N ILE A 81 -5.44 -17.16 -1.01
CA ILE A 81 -4.00 -17.10 -0.72
C ILE A 81 -3.55 -17.95 0.46
N ILE A 82 -4.43 -18.46 1.31
CA ILE A 82 -4.05 -19.41 2.36
C ILE A 82 -3.39 -20.63 1.72
N GLY A 83 -2.27 -21.08 2.28
CA GLY A 83 -1.46 -22.17 1.75
C GLY A 83 -0.41 -21.75 0.73
N LEU A 84 -0.42 -20.51 0.24
CA LEU A 84 0.64 -20.02 -0.65
C LEU A 84 1.88 -19.62 0.15
N ASP A 85 3.04 -19.67 -0.51
CA ASP A 85 4.30 -19.18 0.03
C ASP A 85 4.35 -17.65 -0.05
N ALA A 86 4.41 -16.97 1.10
CA ALA A 86 4.47 -15.52 1.18
C ALA A 86 5.73 -14.92 0.55
N SER A 87 6.79 -15.69 0.34
CA SER A 87 8.00 -15.23 -0.34
C SER A 87 7.85 -15.14 -1.86
N ASP A 88 6.90 -15.88 -2.43
CA ASP A 88 6.52 -15.74 -3.84
C ASP A 88 5.44 -14.63 -3.97
N THR A 89 5.91 -13.37 -3.85
CA THR A 89 5.02 -12.20 -3.93
C THR A 89 4.25 -12.15 -5.25
N TYR A 90 4.84 -12.65 -6.34
CA TYR A 90 4.18 -12.72 -7.64
C TYR A 90 3.01 -13.71 -7.63
N ALA A 91 3.19 -14.88 -7.06
CA ALA A 91 2.12 -15.89 -6.96
C ALA A 91 0.98 -15.39 -6.05
N VAL A 92 1.30 -14.76 -4.91
CA VAL A 92 0.31 -14.19 -3.99
C VAL A 92 -0.50 -13.09 -4.69
N ASP A 93 0.15 -12.14 -5.33
CA ASP A 93 -0.52 -11.04 -6.03
C ASP A 93 -1.37 -11.56 -7.19
N LYS A 94 -0.82 -12.51 -7.97
CA LYS A 94 -1.55 -13.12 -9.08
C LYS A 94 -2.81 -13.86 -8.62
N ALA A 95 -2.73 -14.61 -7.54
CA ALA A 95 -3.89 -15.33 -6.99
C ALA A 95 -5.04 -14.36 -6.62
N MET A 96 -4.71 -13.23 -5.99
CA MET A 96 -5.70 -12.20 -5.65
C MET A 96 -6.30 -11.53 -6.90
N ILE A 97 -5.46 -11.20 -7.89
CA ILE A 97 -5.89 -10.56 -9.14
C ILE A 97 -6.78 -11.51 -9.96
N ASP A 98 -6.40 -12.78 -10.08
CA ASP A 98 -7.17 -13.78 -10.79
C ASP A 98 -8.53 -14.05 -10.11
N ALA A 99 -8.55 -14.06 -8.78
CA ALA A 99 -9.78 -14.23 -7.99
C ALA A 99 -10.70 -12.99 -8.06
N ASP A 100 -10.14 -11.77 -8.16
CA ASP A 100 -10.92 -10.56 -8.42
C ASP A 100 -11.57 -10.60 -9.81
N GLY A 101 -10.82 -10.99 -10.84
CA GLY A 101 -11.29 -11.22 -12.20
C GLY A 101 -11.65 -9.95 -12.99
N THR A 102 -11.43 -8.75 -12.44
CA THR A 102 -11.68 -7.47 -13.12
C THR A 102 -10.38 -6.74 -13.45
N ALA A 103 -10.40 -5.93 -14.52
CA ALA A 103 -9.22 -5.17 -14.92
C ALA A 103 -8.81 -4.11 -13.88
N ASP A 104 -9.80 -3.47 -13.25
CA ASP A 104 -9.65 -2.38 -12.30
C ASP A 104 -9.75 -2.80 -10.83
N LYS A 105 -9.81 -4.11 -10.55
CA LYS A 105 -9.92 -4.68 -9.20
C LYS A 105 -11.18 -4.25 -8.44
N SER A 106 -12.27 -4.03 -9.18
CA SER A 106 -13.53 -3.50 -8.64
C SER A 106 -14.31 -4.50 -7.79
N ASN A 107 -14.06 -5.81 -7.88
CA ASN A 107 -14.73 -6.81 -7.07
C ASN A 107 -14.20 -6.86 -5.63
N PHE A 108 -12.88 -6.81 -5.44
CA PHE A 108 -12.25 -6.88 -4.11
C PHE A 108 -11.86 -5.52 -3.57
N GLY A 109 -11.53 -4.60 -4.46
CA GLY A 109 -10.93 -3.30 -4.17
C GLY A 109 -9.40 -3.35 -4.21
N ALA A 110 -8.79 -2.40 -4.93
CA ALA A 110 -7.34 -2.28 -5.00
C ALA A 110 -6.73 -2.05 -3.60
N ASN A 111 -7.42 -1.33 -2.72
CA ASN A 111 -7.02 -1.13 -1.33
C ASN A 111 -6.95 -2.45 -0.54
N ALA A 112 -7.90 -3.36 -0.72
CA ALA A 112 -7.86 -4.68 -0.08
C ALA A 112 -6.69 -5.52 -0.59
N ILE A 113 -6.51 -5.62 -1.91
CA ILE A 113 -5.44 -6.38 -2.54
C ILE A 113 -4.07 -5.83 -2.13
N LEU A 114 -3.89 -4.50 -2.18
CA LEU A 114 -2.62 -3.86 -1.82
C LEU A 114 -2.25 -4.05 -0.35
N ALA A 115 -3.22 -3.93 0.57
CA ALA A 115 -2.96 -4.15 1.99
C ALA A 115 -2.44 -5.57 2.25
N VAL A 116 -3.04 -6.58 1.61
CA VAL A 116 -2.63 -7.99 1.74
C VAL A 116 -1.27 -8.24 1.09
N SER A 117 -1.03 -7.71 -0.11
CA SER A 117 0.27 -7.81 -0.80
C SER A 117 1.42 -7.27 0.05
N ILE A 118 1.23 -6.07 0.64
CA ILE A 118 2.22 -5.47 1.56
C ILE A 118 2.42 -6.34 2.82
N ALA A 119 1.33 -6.86 3.40
CA ALA A 119 1.41 -7.72 4.58
C ALA A 119 2.18 -9.01 4.30
N ALA A 120 1.94 -9.67 3.14
CA ALA A 120 2.62 -10.88 2.71
C ALA A 120 4.14 -10.64 2.54
N ALA A 121 4.51 -9.60 1.81
CA ALA A 121 5.92 -9.25 1.61
C ALA A 121 6.64 -8.94 2.94
N ARG A 122 5.96 -8.26 3.86
CA ARG A 122 6.51 -7.98 5.20
C ARG A 122 6.62 -9.23 6.05
N ALA A 123 5.64 -10.13 6.01
CA ALA A 123 5.68 -11.39 6.74
C ALA A 123 6.86 -12.25 6.26
N ALA A 124 7.01 -12.41 4.95
CA ALA A 124 8.14 -13.15 4.38
C ALA A 124 9.49 -12.52 4.75
N ALA A 125 9.65 -11.20 4.62
CA ALA A 125 10.87 -10.50 4.98
C ALA A 125 11.21 -10.69 6.48
N THR A 126 10.19 -10.62 7.36
CA THR A 126 10.35 -10.80 8.81
C THR A 126 10.76 -12.23 9.16
N SER A 127 10.08 -13.23 8.59
CA SER A 127 10.40 -14.65 8.81
C SER A 127 11.82 -14.99 8.32
N LEU A 128 12.24 -14.40 7.19
CA LEU A 128 13.60 -14.56 6.66
C LEU A 128 14.67 -13.73 7.39
N GLU A 129 14.28 -12.93 8.40
CA GLU A 129 15.16 -12.03 9.14
C GLU A 129 15.93 -11.03 8.25
N VAL A 130 15.30 -10.59 7.13
CA VAL A 130 15.89 -9.61 6.22
C VAL A 130 15.06 -8.32 6.20
N PRO A 131 15.69 -7.14 6.06
CA PRO A 131 14.94 -5.90 5.87
C PRO A 131 14.07 -5.95 4.61
N LEU A 132 12.87 -5.36 4.66
CA LEU A 132 11.93 -5.37 3.54
C LEU A 132 12.54 -4.83 2.23
N TYR A 133 13.34 -3.76 2.30
CA TYR A 133 14.01 -3.22 1.10
C TYR A 133 14.98 -4.23 0.46
N ARG A 134 15.59 -5.10 1.27
CA ARG A 134 16.48 -6.16 0.78
C ARG A 134 15.68 -7.31 0.18
N PHE A 135 14.56 -7.67 0.81
CA PHE A 135 13.67 -8.70 0.31
C PHE A 135 13.11 -8.31 -1.08
N LEU A 136 12.61 -7.09 -1.23
CA LEU A 136 12.02 -6.61 -2.49
C LEU A 136 13.08 -6.25 -3.54
N GLY A 137 14.17 -5.60 -3.12
CA GLY A 137 15.20 -5.09 -4.03
C GLY A 137 16.34 -6.06 -4.33
N GLY A 138 16.37 -7.22 -3.68
CA GLY A 138 17.45 -8.19 -3.81
C GLY A 138 18.82 -7.61 -3.42
N VAL A 139 19.89 -8.21 -3.97
CA VAL A 139 21.29 -7.84 -3.64
C VAL A 139 21.64 -6.42 -4.08
N SER A 140 20.96 -5.88 -5.08
CA SER A 140 21.19 -4.54 -5.61
C SER A 140 20.35 -3.45 -4.94
N GLY A 141 19.39 -3.81 -4.10
CA GLY A 141 18.50 -2.90 -3.38
C GLY A 141 19.18 -2.20 -2.21
N ASN A 142 20.21 -1.36 -2.46
CA ASN A 142 21.02 -0.72 -1.42
C ASN A 142 21.28 0.77 -1.66
N ARG A 143 20.58 1.37 -2.63
CA ARG A 143 20.72 2.81 -2.93
C ARG A 143 19.43 3.54 -2.58
N LEU A 144 19.57 4.61 -1.80
CA LEU A 144 18.46 5.54 -1.60
C LEU A 144 18.24 6.36 -2.89
N PRO A 145 17.00 6.59 -3.30
CA PRO A 145 16.70 7.50 -4.41
C PRO A 145 17.03 8.95 -4.04
N VAL A 146 17.21 9.81 -5.04
CA VAL A 146 17.23 11.25 -4.80
C VAL A 146 15.84 11.66 -4.28
N PRO A 147 15.75 12.38 -3.14
CA PRO A 147 14.46 12.85 -2.64
C PRO A 147 13.75 13.73 -3.65
N MET A 148 12.47 13.50 -3.83
CA MET A 148 11.54 14.44 -4.47
C MET A 148 10.69 15.08 -3.39
N MET A 149 10.64 16.42 -3.37
CA MET A 149 9.81 17.14 -2.41
C MET A 149 8.84 18.06 -3.15
N ASN A 150 7.57 17.91 -2.87
CA ASN A 150 6.53 18.79 -3.37
C ASN A 150 6.59 20.12 -2.60
N ILE A 151 6.77 21.22 -3.33
CA ILE A 151 6.93 22.57 -2.74
C ILE A 151 5.67 23.41 -2.96
N VAL A 152 5.09 23.35 -4.15
CA VAL A 152 3.92 24.16 -4.51
C VAL A 152 2.82 23.24 -5.05
N ASN A 153 1.62 23.42 -4.50
CA ASN A 153 0.43 22.68 -4.89
C ASN A 153 -0.60 23.59 -5.56
N GLY A 154 -1.25 23.05 -6.59
CA GLY A 154 -2.37 23.68 -7.29
C GLY A 154 -3.35 22.62 -7.80
N GLY A 155 -4.14 22.96 -8.81
CA GLY A 155 -5.13 22.06 -9.38
C GLY A 155 -6.06 21.45 -8.32
N CYS A 156 -6.33 20.16 -8.38
CA CYS A 156 -7.18 19.46 -7.41
C CYS A 156 -6.54 19.26 -6.03
N HIS A 157 -5.21 19.41 -5.89
CA HIS A 157 -4.51 19.31 -4.61
C HIS A 157 -4.65 20.56 -3.74
N ALA A 158 -4.86 21.74 -4.35
CA ALA A 158 -5.02 23.00 -3.64
C ALA A 158 -5.94 23.95 -4.43
N LEU A 159 -7.24 23.71 -4.37
CA LEU A 159 -8.26 24.46 -5.10
C LEU A 159 -8.25 25.96 -4.79
N SER A 160 -7.79 26.35 -3.61
CA SER A 160 -7.70 27.76 -3.18
C SER A 160 -6.43 28.47 -3.67
N SER A 161 -5.47 27.76 -4.27
CA SER A 161 -4.19 28.35 -4.69
C SER A 161 -4.29 29.24 -5.93
N GLY A 162 -5.30 29.03 -6.77
CA GLY A 162 -5.44 29.71 -8.06
C GLY A 162 -4.44 29.24 -9.13
N LEU A 163 -3.69 28.15 -8.87
CA LEU A 163 -2.76 27.54 -9.81
C LEU A 163 -3.41 26.36 -10.51
N ASP A 164 -3.25 26.29 -11.83
CA ASP A 164 -3.78 25.15 -12.63
C ASP A 164 -2.88 23.92 -12.56
N VAL A 165 -1.57 24.10 -12.36
CA VAL A 165 -0.61 22.99 -12.25
C VAL A 165 -0.73 22.35 -10.86
N GLN A 166 -0.87 21.01 -10.84
CA GLN A 166 -1.17 20.27 -9.62
C GLN A 166 -0.03 20.26 -8.61
N GLU A 167 1.22 20.09 -9.08
CA GLU A 167 2.40 19.97 -8.22
C GLU A 167 3.65 20.55 -8.90
N PHE A 168 4.50 21.20 -8.09
CA PHE A 168 5.87 21.54 -8.44
C PHE A 168 6.80 20.91 -7.42
N MET A 169 7.67 20.02 -7.89
CA MET A 169 8.61 19.28 -7.05
C MET A 169 10.05 19.72 -7.32
N ILE A 170 10.88 19.62 -6.29
CA ILE A 170 12.33 19.76 -6.40
C ILE A 170 13.03 18.42 -6.24
N MET A 171 14.15 18.26 -6.94
CA MET A 171 15.06 17.11 -6.84
C MET A 171 16.50 17.61 -6.76
N PRO A 172 17.16 17.66 -5.59
CA PRO A 172 18.52 18.18 -5.47
C PRO A 172 19.56 17.14 -5.91
N VAL A 173 19.65 16.88 -7.21
CA VAL A 173 20.51 15.83 -7.79
C VAL A 173 22.02 16.05 -7.62
N GLY A 174 22.46 17.27 -7.30
CA GLY A 174 23.88 17.62 -7.10
C GLY A 174 24.35 17.50 -5.65
N ALA A 175 23.49 17.10 -4.72
CA ALA A 175 23.89 16.98 -3.33
C ALA A 175 24.91 15.85 -3.11
N PRO A 176 25.93 16.05 -2.25
CA PRO A 176 27.01 15.07 -2.05
C PRO A 176 26.58 13.84 -1.23
N SER A 177 25.43 13.89 -0.56
CA SER A 177 24.86 12.78 0.22
C SER A 177 23.34 12.91 0.33
N PHE A 178 22.66 11.80 0.68
CA PHE A 178 21.21 11.81 0.96
C PHE A 178 20.85 12.79 2.08
N LYS A 179 21.68 12.86 3.15
CA LYS A 179 21.49 13.80 4.26
C LYS A 179 21.48 15.26 3.77
N GLU A 180 22.44 15.63 2.93
CA GLU A 180 22.50 16.99 2.37
C GLU A 180 21.36 17.26 1.39
N CYS A 181 21.00 16.26 0.60
CA CYS A 181 19.85 16.34 -0.29
C CYS A 181 18.56 16.64 0.48
N LEU A 182 18.31 15.90 1.57
CA LEU A 182 17.15 16.11 2.43
C LEU A 182 17.19 17.49 3.14
N ARG A 183 18.37 17.94 3.58
CA ARG A 183 18.54 19.27 4.18
C ARG A 183 18.16 20.37 3.17
N TRP A 184 18.66 20.30 1.94
CA TRP A 184 18.32 21.28 0.90
C TRP A 184 16.82 21.29 0.60
N CYS A 185 16.20 20.11 0.54
CA CYS A 185 14.74 20.04 0.40
C CYS A 185 14.00 20.75 1.54
N ALA A 186 14.42 20.52 2.78
CA ALA A 186 13.79 21.13 3.96
C ALA A 186 14.01 22.65 4.05
N GLU A 187 15.16 23.15 3.56
CA GLU A 187 15.45 24.61 3.55
C GLU A 187 14.68 25.35 2.45
N VAL A 188 14.29 24.65 1.37
CA VAL A 188 13.47 25.25 0.30
C VAL A 188 11.98 25.21 0.67
N PHE A 189 11.53 24.17 1.39
CA PHE A 189 10.15 24.01 1.87
C PHE A 189 9.77 25.11 2.89
#